data_d36a600f83de561c6ab27edc4d29bb5d
#
_entry.id   d36a600f83de561c6ab27edc4d29bb5d
#
_cell.length_a   1.000
_cell.length_b   1.000
_cell.length_c   1.000
_cell.angle_alpha   90.00
_cell.angle_beta   90.00
_cell.angle_gamma   90.00
#
_symmetry.space_group_name_H-M   'P 1'
#
loop_
_entity.id
_entity.type
_entity.pdbx_description
1 polymer ?
#
loop_
_entity_poly.entity_id
_entity_poly.type
_entity_poly.pdbx_seq_one_letter_code
_entity_poly.pdbx_strand_id
1 'polypeptide(L)'
;EDIPDLIKWILDQASSQLEKEIFEQEDEEKVLKRCFLIALESKPYMDKTMQTNYGQELEKMLRDHIYHLSMRIVEKKNLYQDCSYRDLKLVVRYHCEAITGILRNWTDEDSENLDHIVHEINLLMGGKIIP
;
A
#
# COMPACT_ATOMS: atom_id res chain seq x y z
N GLU A 1 -24.35 -7.66 11.46
CA GLU A 1 -23.16 -7.64 10.63
C GLU A 1 -23.56 -7.42 9.18
N ASP A 2 -22.88 -6.53 8.53
CA ASP A 2 -23.12 -6.21 7.14
C ASP A 2 -21.85 -6.45 6.31
N ILE A 3 -21.96 -6.23 5.00
CA ILE A 3 -20.85 -6.45 4.07
C ILE A 3 -19.65 -5.53 4.39
N PRO A 4 -19.83 -4.24 4.71
CA PRO A 4 -18.71 -3.41 5.14
C PRO A 4 -17.97 -3.94 6.37
N ASP A 5 -18.68 -4.46 7.36
CA ASP A 5 -18.06 -5.05 8.56
C ASP A 5 -17.24 -6.28 8.21
N LEU A 6 -17.75 -7.11 7.32
CA LEU A 6 -17.03 -8.30 6.85
C LEU A 6 -15.76 -7.92 6.11
N ILE A 7 -15.85 -6.93 5.23
CA ILE A 7 -14.67 -6.43 4.47
C ILE A 7 -13.63 -5.88 5.45
N LYS A 8 -14.05 -5.11 6.43
CA LYS A 8 -13.14 -4.57 7.45
C LYS A 8 -12.43 -5.70 8.19
N TRP A 9 -13.16 -6.73 8.58
CA TRP A 9 -12.58 -7.89 9.27
C TRP A 9 -11.52 -8.57 8.39
N ILE A 10 -11.83 -8.79 7.11
CA ILE A 10 -10.89 -9.41 6.16
C ILE A 10 -9.63 -8.54 6.01
N LEU A 11 -9.79 -7.23 5.87
CA LEU A 11 -8.67 -6.31 5.76
C LEU A 11 -7.79 -6.32 7.02
N ASP A 12 -8.39 -6.34 8.19
CA ASP A 12 -7.67 -6.39 9.45
C ASP A 12 -6.85 -7.67 9.56
N GLN A 13 -7.40 -8.81 9.16
CA GLN A 13 -6.70 -10.09 9.17
C GLN A 13 -5.52 -10.09 8.18
N ALA A 14 -5.78 -9.63 6.96
CA ALA A 14 -4.75 -9.57 5.93
C ALA A 14 -3.61 -8.63 6.32
N SER A 15 -3.94 -7.50 6.92
CA SER A 15 -2.93 -6.52 7.36
C SER A 15 -2.09 -7.03 8.51
N SER A 16 -2.69 -7.72 9.46
CA SER A 16 -1.93 -8.29 10.58
C SER A 16 -0.90 -9.30 10.08
N GLN A 17 -1.28 -10.13 9.14
CA GLN A 17 -0.37 -11.11 8.55
C GLN A 17 0.74 -10.43 7.74
N LEU A 18 0.38 -9.46 6.92
CA LEU A 18 1.33 -8.71 6.10
C LEU A 18 2.30 -7.90 6.98
N GLU A 19 1.78 -7.25 8.01
CA GLU A 19 2.61 -6.48 8.95
C GLU A 19 3.68 -7.36 9.58
N LYS A 20 3.32 -8.56 10.00
CA LYS A 20 4.26 -9.52 10.56
C LYS A 20 5.36 -9.89 9.56
N GLU A 21 4.99 -10.20 8.32
CA GLU A 21 5.95 -10.51 7.27
C GLU A 21 6.89 -9.33 7.00
N ILE A 22 6.35 -8.12 6.98
CA ILE A 22 7.12 -6.89 6.72
C ILE A 22 8.16 -6.66 7.81
N PHE A 23 7.80 -6.86 9.07
CA PHE A 23 8.73 -6.63 10.17
C PHE A 23 9.84 -7.67 10.25
N GLU A 24 9.63 -8.85 9.71
CA GLU A 24 10.65 -9.90 9.63
C GLU A 24 11.58 -9.72 8.43
N GLN A 25 11.16 -8.98 7.40
CA GLN A 25 11.95 -8.76 6.20
C GLN A 25 12.78 -7.47 6.32
N GLU A 26 14.09 -7.57 6.11
CA GLU A 26 15.00 -6.43 6.20
C GLU A 26 15.14 -5.68 4.87
N ASP A 27 14.90 -6.33 3.74
CA ASP A 27 15.01 -5.72 2.41
C ASP A 27 13.71 -4.98 2.06
N GLU A 28 13.78 -3.64 2.06
CA GLU A 28 12.63 -2.77 1.79
C GLU A 28 12.02 -2.99 0.41
N GLU A 29 12.85 -3.26 -0.59
CA GLU A 29 12.37 -3.51 -1.95
C GLU A 29 11.56 -4.81 -2.04
N LYS A 30 11.98 -5.85 -1.33
CA LYS A 30 11.23 -7.11 -1.24
C LYS A 30 9.90 -6.92 -0.54
N VAL A 31 9.87 -6.10 0.52
CA VAL A 31 8.64 -5.73 1.21
C VAL A 31 7.68 -5.06 0.23
N LEU A 32 8.17 -4.08 -0.50
CA LEU A 32 7.36 -3.33 -1.47
C LEU A 32 6.84 -4.25 -2.56
N LYS A 33 7.67 -5.15 -3.08
CA LYS A 33 7.25 -6.14 -4.08
C LYS A 33 6.13 -7.03 -3.55
N ARG A 34 6.25 -7.48 -2.30
CA ARG A 34 5.23 -8.31 -1.66
C ARG A 34 3.90 -7.57 -1.57
N CYS A 35 3.94 -6.28 -1.19
CA CYS A 35 2.76 -5.44 -1.14
C CYS A 35 2.10 -5.31 -2.51
N PHE A 36 2.90 -5.10 -3.56
CA PHE A 36 2.39 -5.02 -4.94
C PHE A 36 1.75 -6.32 -5.39
N LEU A 37 2.38 -7.46 -5.11
CA LEU A 37 1.82 -8.76 -5.50
C LEU A 37 0.48 -9.02 -4.83
N ILE A 38 0.35 -8.70 -3.54
CA ILE A 38 -0.92 -8.86 -2.81
C ILE A 38 -1.98 -7.94 -3.41
N ALA A 39 -1.64 -6.69 -3.67
CA ALA A 39 -2.57 -5.72 -4.25
C ALA A 39 -3.05 -6.16 -5.63
N LEU A 40 -2.15 -6.62 -6.49
CA LEU A 40 -2.47 -7.06 -7.84
C LEU A 40 -3.32 -8.33 -7.84
N GLU A 41 -3.03 -9.26 -6.94
CA GLU A 41 -3.81 -10.47 -6.77
C GLU A 41 -5.25 -10.16 -6.32
N SER A 42 -5.40 -9.16 -5.47
CA SER A 42 -6.70 -8.75 -4.93
C SER A 42 -7.49 -7.83 -5.87
N LYS A 43 -6.82 -7.21 -6.85
CA LYS A 43 -7.42 -6.17 -7.71
C LYS A 43 -8.72 -6.59 -8.41
N PRO A 44 -8.83 -7.78 -9.02
CA PRO A 44 -10.09 -8.16 -9.68
C PRO A 44 -11.29 -8.17 -8.73
N TYR A 45 -11.09 -8.62 -7.50
CA TYR A 45 -12.13 -8.65 -6.48
C TYR A 45 -12.49 -7.25 -6.00
N MET A 46 -11.49 -6.41 -5.81
CA MET A 46 -11.66 -5.02 -5.39
C MET A 46 -12.40 -4.21 -6.46
N ASP A 47 -12.00 -4.36 -7.73
CA ASP A 47 -12.66 -3.67 -8.84
C ASP A 47 -14.14 -4.04 -8.93
N LYS A 48 -14.46 -5.30 -8.72
CA LYS A 48 -15.83 -5.79 -8.71
C LYS A 48 -16.65 -5.18 -7.58
N THR A 49 -16.08 -5.13 -6.38
CA THR A 49 -16.75 -4.56 -5.20
C THR A 49 -16.92 -3.06 -5.33
N MET A 50 -15.97 -2.37 -5.96
CA MET A 50 -16.05 -0.92 -6.21
C MET A 50 -17.24 -0.55 -7.11
N GLN A 51 -17.72 -1.47 -7.91
CA GLN A 51 -18.88 -1.26 -8.78
C GLN A 51 -20.23 -1.45 -8.06
N THR A 52 -20.20 -1.91 -6.81
CA THR A 52 -21.39 -2.11 -6.01
C THR A 52 -21.77 -0.84 -5.23
N ASN A 53 -22.90 -0.91 -4.51
CA ASN A 53 -23.33 0.18 -3.63
C ASN A 53 -22.35 0.46 -2.49
N TYR A 54 -21.43 -0.46 -2.22
CA TYR A 54 -20.43 -0.34 -1.16
C TYR A 54 -19.11 0.24 -1.66
N GLY A 55 -19.02 0.62 -2.94
CA GLY A 55 -17.76 1.07 -3.54
C GLY A 55 -17.08 2.21 -2.82
N GLN A 56 -17.82 3.28 -2.50
CA GLN A 56 -17.26 4.46 -1.82
C GLN A 56 -16.78 4.11 -0.41
N GLU A 57 -17.56 3.32 0.30
CA GLU A 57 -17.22 2.91 1.66
C GLU A 57 -15.98 2.01 1.66
N LEU A 58 -15.90 1.09 0.72
CA LEU A 58 -14.73 0.23 0.56
C LEU A 58 -13.48 1.04 0.22
N GLU A 59 -13.59 1.99 -0.69
CA GLU A 59 -12.46 2.85 -1.08
C GLU A 59 -11.91 3.61 0.13
N LYS A 60 -12.80 4.18 0.94
CA LYS A 60 -12.38 4.87 2.16
C LYS A 60 -11.70 3.94 3.15
N MET A 61 -12.26 2.75 3.36
CA MET A 61 -11.68 1.76 4.26
C MET A 61 -10.29 1.32 3.81
N LEU A 62 -10.12 1.07 2.52
CA LEU A 62 -8.83 0.69 1.96
C LEU A 62 -7.80 1.79 2.12
N ARG A 63 -8.17 3.03 1.79
CA ARG A 63 -7.28 4.18 1.90
C ARG A 63 -6.82 4.38 3.34
N ASP A 64 -7.75 4.38 4.29
CA ASP A 64 -7.43 4.54 5.70
C ASP A 64 -6.55 3.40 6.20
N HIS A 65 -6.84 2.19 5.78
CA HIS A 65 -6.12 1.01 6.19
C HIS A 65 -4.67 1.01 5.69
N ILE A 66 -4.48 1.33 4.42
CA ILE A 66 -3.15 1.42 3.81
C ILE A 66 -2.33 2.53 4.49
N TYR A 67 -2.95 3.68 4.73
CA TYR A 67 -2.28 4.79 5.41
C TYR A 67 -1.81 4.41 6.81
N HIS A 68 -2.70 3.83 7.63
CA HIS A 68 -2.34 3.45 8.99
C HIS A 68 -1.31 2.33 9.05
N LEU A 69 -1.38 1.36 8.15
CA LEU A 69 -0.36 0.32 8.04
C LEU A 69 0.99 0.93 7.68
N SER A 70 1.00 1.83 6.71
CA SER A 70 2.22 2.52 6.27
C SER A 70 2.84 3.34 7.39
N MET A 71 2.03 4.04 8.18
CA MET A 71 2.51 4.79 9.33
C MET A 71 3.15 3.88 10.38
N ARG A 72 2.52 2.74 10.67
CA ARG A 72 3.10 1.78 11.62
C ARG A 72 4.45 1.24 11.15
N ILE A 73 4.56 0.95 9.85
CA ILE A 73 5.83 0.48 9.27
C ILE A 73 6.92 1.53 9.38
N VAL A 74 6.59 2.77 9.00
CA VAL A 74 7.52 3.89 9.03
C VAL A 74 8.02 4.15 10.46
N GLU A 75 7.13 4.16 11.43
CA GLU A 75 7.48 4.38 12.82
C GLU A 75 8.32 3.24 13.38
N LYS A 76 7.93 2.01 13.12
CA LYS A 76 8.61 0.84 13.69
C LYS A 76 9.98 0.59 13.06
N LYS A 77 10.12 0.84 11.76
CA LYS A 77 11.41 0.72 11.07
C LYS A 77 12.24 2.01 11.14
N ASN A 78 11.70 3.03 11.80
CA ASN A 78 12.36 4.31 12.00
C ASN A 78 12.82 4.96 10.69
N LEU A 79 11.95 4.92 9.69
CA LEU A 79 12.18 5.56 8.40
C LEU A 79 11.89 7.05 8.52
N TYR A 80 12.56 7.86 7.69
CA TYR A 80 12.39 9.32 7.66
C TYR A 80 12.62 9.97 9.04
N GLN A 81 13.71 9.58 9.70
CA GLN A 81 14.04 10.01 11.08
C GLN A 81 14.12 11.52 11.26
N ASP A 82 14.53 12.24 10.21
CA ASP A 82 14.75 13.68 10.29
C ASP A 82 13.49 14.49 9.99
N CYS A 83 12.36 13.83 9.73
CA CYS A 83 11.10 14.51 9.48
C CYS A 83 10.37 14.80 10.78
N SER A 84 9.75 16.01 10.88
CA SER A 84 8.77 16.27 11.93
C SER A 84 7.58 15.33 11.74
N TYR A 85 6.80 15.13 12.82
CA TYR A 85 5.61 14.28 12.73
C TYR A 85 4.60 14.79 11.69
N ARG A 86 4.47 16.11 11.60
CA ARG A 86 3.60 16.73 10.60
C ARG A 86 4.07 16.40 9.17
N ASP A 87 5.35 16.56 8.90
CA ASP A 87 5.93 16.27 7.59
C ASP A 87 5.87 14.78 7.29
N LEU A 88 6.10 13.94 8.28
CA LEU A 88 6.01 12.50 8.13
C LEU A 88 4.62 12.06 7.66
N LYS A 89 3.56 12.61 8.27
CA LYS A 89 2.19 12.29 7.86
C LYS A 89 1.95 12.64 6.38
N LEU A 90 2.47 13.79 5.95
CA LEU A 90 2.32 14.22 4.55
C LEU A 90 3.10 13.33 3.60
N VAL A 91 4.35 12.99 3.95
CA VAL A 91 5.20 12.11 3.14
C VAL A 91 4.54 10.75 2.95
N VAL A 92 4.07 10.15 4.03
CA VAL A 92 3.41 8.84 3.97
C VAL A 92 2.14 8.91 3.12
N ARG A 93 1.33 9.93 3.33
CA ARG A 93 0.10 10.14 2.56
C ARG A 93 0.40 10.31 1.07
N TYR A 94 1.42 11.10 0.75
CA TYR A 94 1.85 11.33 -0.63
C TYR A 94 2.24 10.00 -1.31
N HIS A 95 3.06 9.21 -0.66
CA HIS A 95 3.48 7.92 -1.24
C HIS A 95 2.33 6.93 -1.33
N CYS A 96 1.43 6.89 -0.36
CA CYS A 96 0.26 6.02 -0.41
C CYS A 96 -0.66 6.38 -1.58
N GLU A 97 -0.92 7.67 -1.80
CA GLU A 97 -1.75 8.11 -2.91
C GLU A 97 -1.08 7.82 -4.27
N ALA A 98 0.23 8.04 -4.35
CA ALA A 98 0.98 7.75 -5.57
C ALA A 98 0.94 6.27 -5.93
N ILE A 99 1.21 5.40 -4.98
CA ILE A 99 1.21 3.94 -5.19
C ILE A 99 -0.20 3.46 -5.52
N THR A 100 -1.20 3.96 -4.81
CA THR A 100 -2.60 3.60 -5.07
C THR A 100 -3.00 4.00 -6.49
N GLY A 101 -2.60 5.19 -6.95
CA GLY A 101 -2.86 5.65 -8.31
C GLY A 101 -2.19 4.77 -9.36
N ILE A 102 -0.96 4.37 -9.14
CA ILE A 102 -0.24 3.47 -10.03
C ILE A 102 -0.96 2.12 -10.13
N LEU A 103 -1.36 1.56 -8.99
CA LEU A 103 -2.07 0.27 -8.97
C LEU A 103 -3.45 0.36 -9.61
N ARG A 104 -4.16 1.46 -9.42
CA ARG A 104 -5.49 1.66 -10.02
C ARG A 104 -5.42 1.63 -11.53
N ASN A 105 -4.35 2.16 -12.12
CA ASN A 105 -4.16 2.26 -13.55
C ASN A 105 -3.19 1.20 -14.10
N TRP A 106 -3.01 0.12 -13.35
CA TRP A 106 -2.07 -0.95 -13.71
C TRP A 106 -2.46 -1.63 -15.02
N THR A 107 -1.45 -1.85 -15.88
CA THR A 107 -1.63 -2.49 -17.19
C THR A 107 -0.91 -3.85 -17.23
N ASP A 108 -1.20 -4.63 -18.27
CA ASP A 108 -0.50 -5.90 -18.51
C ASP A 108 0.99 -5.67 -18.78
N GLU A 109 1.31 -4.57 -19.48
CA GLU A 109 2.70 -4.18 -19.72
C GLU A 109 3.43 -3.90 -18.40
N ASP A 110 2.74 -3.24 -17.45
CA ASP A 110 3.29 -3.00 -16.12
C ASP A 110 3.62 -4.32 -15.41
N SER A 111 2.77 -5.32 -15.55
CA SER A 111 3.00 -6.65 -14.96
C SER A 111 4.26 -7.32 -15.53
N GLU A 112 4.56 -7.11 -16.80
CA GLU A 112 5.79 -7.62 -17.42
C GLU A 112 7.03 -6.92 -16.89
N ASN A 113 6.89 -5.71 -16.35
CA ASN A 113 7.98 -4.90 -15.83
C ASN A 113 7.90 -4.71 -14.31
N LEU A 114 7.24 -5.62 -13.61
CA LEU A 114 6.96 -5.47 -12.17
C LEU A 114 8.22 -5.20 -11.36
N ASP A 115 9.26 -5.99 -11.54
CA ASP A 115 10.50 -5.84 -10.75
C ASP A 115 11.15 -4.47 -10.97
N HIS A 116 11.16 -4.01 -12.22
CA HIS A 116 11.71 -2.69 -12.55
C HIS A 116 10.89 -1.57 -11.91
N ILE A 117 9.56 -1.65 -12.01
CA ILE A 117 8.67 -0.64 -11.43
C ILE A 117 8.82 -0.58 -9.91
N VAL A 118 8.85 -1.74 -9.26
CA VAL A 118 9.04 -1.80 -7.80
C VAL A 118 10.38 -1.20 -7.41
N HIS A 119 11.44 -1.52 -8.15
CA HIS A 119 12.77 -0.96 -7.90
C HIS A 119 12.76 0.57 -8.00
N GLU A 120 12.18 1.11 -9.07
CA GLU A 120 12.10 2.56 -9.27
C GLU A 120 11.27 3.24 -8.19
N ILE A 121 10.14 2.66 -7.81
CA ILE A 121 9.30 3.20 -6.73
C ILE A 121 10.07 3.21 -5.41
N ASN A 122 10.82 2.14 -5.13
CA ASN A 122 11.62 2.08 -3.92
C ASN A 122 12.67 3.21 -3.87
N LEU A 123 13.30 3.49 -5.01
CA LEU A 123 14.25 4.60 -5.11
C LEU A 123 13.56 5.95 -4.91
N LEU A 124 12.38 6.13 -5.52
CA LEU A 124 11.60 7.36 -5.36
C LEU A 124 11.20 7.60 -3.91
N MET A 125 10.76 6.55 -3.21
CA MET A 125 10.38 6.63 -1.80
C MET A 125 11.56 7.02 -0.92
N GLY A 126 12.76 6.60 -1.29
CA GLY A 126 13.99 6.96 -0.58
C GLY A 126 14.61 8.29 -1.00
N GLY A 127 13.97 9.01 -1.92
CA GLY A 127 14.51 10.26 -2.44
C GLY A 127 15.76 10.11 -3.30
N LYS A 128 15.95 8.92 -3.88
CA LYS A 128 17.18 8.61 -4.64
C LYS A 128 17.05 8.81 -6.14
N ILE A 129 15.84 9.02 -6.63
CA ILE A 129 15.61 9.42 -8.01
C ILE A 129 15.26 10.90 -7.99
N ILE A 130 16.00 11.67 -8.73
CA ILE A 130 15.76 13.11 -8.90
C ILE A 130 15.30 13.29 -10.34
N PRO A 131 14.06 13.75 -10.56
CA PRO A 131 13.56 13.98 -11.92
C PRO A 131 14.38 15.03 -12.66
#